data_c8a6ee09c51ba8eea3ebb861c2b3fe2d
#
_entry.id   c8a6ee09c51ba8eea3ebb861c2b3fe2d
#
_cell.length_a   1.000
_cell.length_b   1.000
_cell.length_c   1.000
_cell.angle_alpha   90.00
_cell.angle_beta   90.00
_cell.angle_gamma   90.00
#
_symmetry.space_group_name_H-M   'P 1'
#
loop_
_entity.id
_entity.type
_entity.pdbx_description
1 polymer ?
#
loop_
_entity_poly.entity_id
_entity_poly.type
_entity_poly.pdbx_seq_one_letter_code
_entity_poly.pdbx_strand_id
1 'polypeptide(L)'
;SELHSLDAIKGKVLAVVAAVYGKESEKAKVYKIQHEYGDVINAYFHSHIEGSKCLEVMVVHGEAERVRKFIGGLRASRDLEQMRVVVLEHAEG
;
A
#
# COMPACT_ATOMS: atom_id res chain seq x y z
N SER A 1 14.16 -3.63 7.43
CA SER A 1 12.74 -3.31 7.46
C SER A 1 11.99 -4.08 6.38
N GLU A 2 10.70 -4.11 6.49
CA GLU A 2 9.84 -4.77 5.51
C GLU A 2 10.00 -4.17 4.11
N LEU A 3 10.14 -2.84 4.04
CA LEU A 3 10.31 -2.16 2.77
C LEU A 3 11.67 -2.46 2.15
N HIS A 4 12.68 -2.58 2.99
CA HIS A 4 13.99 -2.96 2.51
C HIS A 4 13.97 -4.36 1.90
N SER A 5 13.26 -5.28 2.55
CA SER A 5 13.08 -6.64 2.02
C SER A 5 12.35 -6.61 0.68
N LEU A 6 11.33 -5.78 0.58
CA LEU A 6 10.57 -5.66 -0.66
C LEU A 6 11.45 -5.17 -1.80
N ASP A 7 12.37 -4.24 -1.53
CA ASP A 7 13.27 -3.71 -2.55
C ASP A 7 14.19 -4.77 -3.14
N ALA A 8 14.43 -5.84 -2.43
CA ALA A 8 15.31 -6.92 -2.89
C ALA A 8 14.57 -8.00 -3.67
N ILE A 9 13.25 -7.97 -3.68
CA ILE A 9 12.45 -9.03 -4.33
C ILE A 9 12.36 -8.82 -5.83
N LYS A 10 12.49 -9.90 -6.57
CA LYS A 10 12.26 -9.95 -8.02
C LYS A 10 11.07 -10.87 -8.29
N GLY A 11 10.43 -10.67 -9.43
CA GLY A 11 9.29 -11.49 -9.80
C GLY A 11 8.02 -11.00 -9.11
N LYS A 12 7.11 -11.91 -8.84
CA LYS A 12 5.82 -11.57 -8.25
C LYS A 12 5.86 -11.61 -6.74
N VAL A 13 5.06 -10.74 -6.12
CA VAL A 13 4.99 -10.64 -4.67
C VAL A 13 3.52 -10.58 -4.24
N LEU A 14 3.25 -11.21 -3.11
CA LEU A 14 1.97 -11.10 -2.41
C LEU A 14 2.26 -10.44 -1.06
N ALA A 15 1.57 -9.34 -0.78
CA ALA A 15 1.82 -8.59 0.44
C ALA A 15 0.54 -7.96 0.98
N VAL A 16 0.58 -7.64 2.26
CA VAL A 16 -0.48 -6.86 2.90
C VAL A 16 0.10 -5.50 3.27
N VAL A 17 -0.61 -4.45 2.91
CA VAL A 17 -0.23 -3.08 3.23
C VAL A 17 -1.28 -2.52 4.17
N ALA A 18 -0.84 -2.02 5.33
CA ALA A 18 -1.71 -1.34 6.28
C ALA A 18 -1.22 0.09 6.44
N ALA A 19 -2.13 1.05 6.35
CA ALA A 19 -1.77 2.46 6.38
C ALA A 19 -2.78 3.25 7.22
N VAL A 20 -2.27 4.19 8.01
CA VAL A 20 -3.11 5.11 8.78
C VAL A 20 -2.89 6.50 8.23
N TYR A 21 -3.98 7.16 7.87
CA TYR A 21 -3.97 8.54 7.37
C TYR A 21 -4.66 9.46 8.38
N GLY A 22 -4.07 10.64 8.56
CA GLY A 22 -4.53 11.56 9.59
C GLY A 22 -5.56 12.58 9.16
N LYS A 23 -5.71 12.84 7.87
CA LYS A 23 -6.62 13.89 7.39
C LYS A 23 -7.40 13.45 6.17
N GLU A 24 -8.61 13.98 6.07
CA GLU A 24 -9.49 13.74 4.93
C GLU A 24 -9.00 14.40 3.65
N SER A 25 -8.27 15.51 3.76
CA SER A 25 -7.91 16.33 2.62
C SER A 25 -7.06 15.62 1.57
N GLU A 26 -6.39 14.53 1.95
CA GLU A 26 -5.55 13.78 1.03
C GLU A 26 -6.22 12.54 0.44
N LYS A 27 -7.47 12.31 0.77
CA LYS A 27 -8.18 11.12 0.29
C LYS A 27 -8.28 11.04 -1.22
N ALA A 28 -8.52 12.17 -1.88
CA ALA A 28 -8.64 12.16 -3.34
C ALA A 28 -7.36 11.67 -4.00
N LYS A 29 -6.21 12.07 -3.45
CA LYS A 29 -4.91 11.64 -3.96
C LYS A 29 -4.71 10.14 -3.75
N VAL A 30 -5.07 9.66 -2.56
CA VAL A 30 -4.95 8.23 -2.25
C VAL A 30 -5.87 7.41 -3.15
N TYR A 31 -7.09 7.84 -3.35
CA TYR A 31 -8.01 7.14 -4.24
C TYR A 31 -7.49 7.09 -5.68
N LYS A 32 -6.88 8.17 -6.12
CA LYS A 32 -6.30 8.21 -7.47
C LYS A 32 -5.19 7.17 -7.60
N ILE A 33 -4.33 7.06 -6.60
CA ILE A 33 -3.26 6.06 -6.58
C ILE A 33 -3.84 4.66 -6.60
N GLN A 34 -4.85 4.41 -5.78
CA GLN A 34 -5.49 3.10 -5.72
C GLN A 34 -6.15 2.74 -7.06
N HIS A 35 -6.75 3.71 -7.72
CA HIS A 35 -7.35 3.48 -9.03
C HIS A 35 -6.29 3.15 -10.08
N GLU A 36 -5.20 3.90 -10.07
CA GLU A 36 -4.10 3.70 -11.02
C GLU A 36 -3.45 2.32 -10.87
N TYR A 37 -3.41 1.80 -9.65
CA TYR A 37 -2.78 0.52 -9.36
C TYR A 37 -3.80 -0.59 -9.09
N GLY A 38 -5.00 -0.44 -9.62
CA GLY A 38 -6.05 -1.45 -9.45
C GLY A 38 -5.65 -2.84 -9.93
N ASP A 39 -4.71 -2.92 -10.86
CA ASP A 39 -4.23 -4.21 -11.36
C ASP A 39 -3.47 -5.02 -10.30
N VAL A 40 -2.93 -4.37 -9.27
CA VAL A 40 -2.20 -5.09 -8.21
C VAL A 40 -2.96 -5.15 -6.89
N ILE A 41 -4.06 -4.40 -6.75
CA ILE A 41 -4.84 -4.40 -5.51
C ILE A 41 -5.92 -5.46 -5.60
N ASN A 42 -5.75 -6.55 -4.85
CA ASN A 42 -6.71 -7.65 -4.85
C ASN A 42 -7.87 -7.45 -3.88
N ALA A 43 -7.62 -6.75 -2.78
CA ALA A 43 -8.64 -6.48 -1.79
C ALA A 43 -8.32 -5.18 -1.08
N TYR A 44 -9.34 -4.51 -0.64
CA TYR A 44 -9.22 -3.20 -0.02
C TYR A 44 -10.23 -3.08 1.11
N PHE A 45 -9.77 -2.61 2.25
CA PHE A 45 -10.60 -2.37 3.42
C PHE A 45 -10.30 -0.98 3.94
N HIS A 46 -11.35 -0.24 4.29
CA HIS A 46 -11.23 1.11 4.82
C HIS A 46 -12.09 1.22 6.07
N SER A 47 -11.52 1.81 7.11
CA SER A 47 -12.23 2.01 8.36
C SER A 47 -11.85 3.35 8.97
N HIS A 48 -12.82 4.05 9.52
CA HIS A 48 -12.54 5.21 10.36
C HIS A 48 -12.14 4.71 11.73
N ILE A 49 -11.08 5.28 12.30
CA ILE A 49 -10.65 4.84 13.62
C ILE A 49 -11.08 5.82 14.67
N GLU A 50 -10.63 7.04 14.57
CA GLU A 50 -11.09 8.05 15.54
C GLU A 50 -10.83 9.43 14.95
N GLY A 51 -11.73 10.36 15.20
CA GLY A 51 -11.67 11.69 14.63
C GLY A 51 -11.62 11.61 13.11
N SER A 52 -10.65 12.26 12.50
CA SER A 52 -10.49 12.25 11.05
C SER A 52 -9.55 11.15 10.55
N LYS A 53 -9.08 10.27 11.43
CA LYS A 53 -8.12 9.23 11.04
C LYS A 53 -8.80 8.05 10.37
N CYS A 54 -8.11 7.48 9.40
CA CYS A 54 -8.57 6.33 8.64
C CYS A 54 -7.51 5.25 8.62
N LEU A 55 -7.96 4.00 8.73
CA LEU A 55 -7.12 2.84 8.48
C LEU A 55 -7.47 2.26 7.14
N GLU A 56 -6.46 1.97 6.33
CA GLU A 56 -6.65 1.27 5.07
C GLU A 56 -5.78 0.03 5.05
N VAL A 57 -6.37 -1.08 4.65
CA VAL A 57 -5.65 -2.35 4.53
C VAL A 57 -5.86 -2.87 3.13
N MET A 58 -4.78 -3.23 2.46
CA MET A 58 -4.84 -3.70 1.09
C MET A 58 -4.06 -4.98 0.94
N VAL A 59 -4.64 -5.93 0.21
CA VAL A 59 -3.92 -7.12 -0.23
C VAL A 59 -3.44 -6.83 -1.64
N VAL A 60 -2.14 -6.88 -1.86
CA VAL A 60 -1.56 -6.55 -3.15
C VAL A 60 -0.80 -7.75 -3.70
N HIS A 61 -0.90 -7.93 -5.02
CA HIS A 61 -0.27 -9.03 -5.70
C HIS A 61 0.09 -8.61 -7.12
N GLY A 62 1.33 -8.82 -7.50
CA GLY A 62 1.79 -8.47 -8.84
C GLY A 62 3.30 -8.42 -8.91
N GLU A 63 3.81 -7.92 -10.02
CA GLU A 63 5.25 -7.75 -10.20
C GLU A 63 5.81 -6.84 -9.12
N ALA A 64 6.93 -7.24 -8.55
CA ALA A 64 7.51 -6.52 -7.42
C ALA A 64 7.77 -5.05 -7.73
N GLU A 65 8.24 -4.74 -8.94
CA GLU A 65 8.48 -3.35 -9.31
C GLU A 65 7.19 -2.53 -9.29
N ARG A 66 6.10 -3.10 -9.79
CA ARG A 66 4.80 -2.44 -9.81
C ARG A 66 4.29 -2.21 -8.39
N VAL A 67 4.44 -3.22 -7.53
CA VAL A 67 4.04 -3.13 -6.13
C VAL A 67 4.88 -2.07 -5.41
N ARG A 68 6.19 -2.03 -5.67
CA ARG A 68 7.06 -1.00 -5.07
C ARG A 68 6.61 0.41 -5.46
N LYS A 69 6.25 0.61 -6.73
CA LYS A 69 5.78 1.92 -7.19
C LYS A 69 4.49 2.33 -6.49
N PHE A 70 3.57 1.38 -6.32
CA PHE A 70 2.34 1.62 -5.60
C PHE A 70 2.62 2.05 -4.16
N ILE A 71 3.43 1.27 -3.45
CA ILE A 71 3.77 1.57 -2.06
C ILE A 71 4.50 2.91 -1.95
N GLY A 72 5.40 3.20 -2.88
CA GLY A 72 6.09 4.48 -2.92
C GLY A 72 5.14 5.65 -3.08
N GLY A 73 4.10 5.48 -3.90
CA GLY A 73 3.07 6.52 -4.06
C GLY A 73 2.30 6.76 -2.77
N LEU A 74 1.98 5.69 -2.03
CA LEU A 74 1.30 5.84 -0.75
C LEU A 74 2.20 6.55 0.27
N ARG A 75 3.48 6.18 0.32
CA ARG A 75 4.42 6.78 1.25
C ARG A 75 4.65 8.26 0.99
N ALA A 76 4.44 8.71 -0.22
CA ALA A 76 4.59 10.12 -0.56
C ALA A 76 3.40 10.97 -0.10
N SER A 77 2.34 10.36 0.37
CA SER A 77 1.18 11.10 0.87
C SER A 77 1.53 11.84 2.16
N ARG A 78 1.20 13.13 2.20
CA ARG A 78 1.55 13.98 3.34
C ARG A 78 0.83 13.63 4.63
N ASP A 79 -0.34 13.02 4.53
CA ASP A 79 -1.14 12.70 5.69
C ASP A 79 -0.97 11.25 6.17
N LEU A 80 -0.05 10.53 5.58
CA LEU A 80 0.29 9.19 6.02
C LEU A 80 1.01 9.26 7.37
N GLU A 81 0.43 8.66 8.38
CA GLU A 81 1.01 8.65 9.72
C GLU A 81 1.79 7.37 10.00
N GLN A 82 1.28 6.25 9.53
CA GLN A 82 1.94 4.97 9.72
C GLN A 82 1.67 4.09 8.52
N MET A 83 2.63 3.25 8.21
CA MET A 83 2.45 2.23 7.18
C MET A 83 3.26 0.99 7.54
N ARG A 84 2.67 -0.17 7.33
CA ARG A 84 3.35 -1.45 7.46
C ARG A 84 3.11 -2.27 6.22
N VAL A 85 4.14 -2.95 5.78
CA VAL A 85 4.06 -3.85 4.64
C VAL A 85 4.54 -5.22 5.09
N VAL A 86 3.69 -6.22 4.93
CA VAL A 86 4.05 -7.60 5.26
C VAL A 86 4.08 -8.38 3.98
N VAL A 87 5.26 -8.85 3.60
CA VAL A 87 5.41 -9.70 2.42
C VAL A 87 5.10 -11.13 2.84
N LEU A 88 4.09 -11.73 2.21
CA LEU A 88 3.63 -13.06 2.57
C LEU A 88 4.24 -14.13 1.69
N GLU A 89 4.32 -13.88 0.39
CA GLU A 89 4.80 -14.86 -0.57
C GLU A 89 5.36 -14.14 -1.77
N HIS A 90 6.39 -14.71 -2.38
CA HIS A 90 6.91 -14.18 -3.64
C HIS A 90 7.51 -15.32 -4.45
N ALA A 91 7.54 -15.13 -5.76
CA ALA A 91 8.16 -16.06 -6.69
C ALA A 91 9.13 -15.28 -7.56
N GLU A 92 10.35 -15.76 -7.62
CA GLU A 92 11.36 -15.19 -8.49
C GLU A 92 11.13 -15.66 -9.92
N GLY A 93 11.50 -14.85 -10.84
CA GLY A 93 11.41 -15.28 -12.22
C GLY A 93 10.70 -14.34 -13.12
#